data_3f43ec7d99d8ef1b0e2cd026cc4ac41f
#
_entry.id   3f43ec7d99d8ef1b0e2cd026cc4ac41f
#
_cell.length_a   1.000
_cell.length_b   1.000
_cell.length_c   1.000
_cell.angle_alpha   90.00
_cell.angle_beta   90.00
_cell.angle_gamma   90.00
#
_symmetry.space_group_name_H-M   'P 1'
#
loop_
_entity.id
_entity.type
_entity.pdbx_description
1 polymer ?
#
loop_
_entity_poly.entity_id
_entity_poly.type
_entity_poly.pdbx_seq_one_letter_code
_entity_poly.pdbx_strand_id
1 'polypeptide(L)'
;MGRADVWHTGEDLAAAHLEGLGWRVLERNWRCADGEVDIVAVQPGSPPVVVFCEVKARRSTAFGQPVEAITAVKLAKLRQLVQVWLQQVGRPVPCVRLDAIGVLLHPSGPRINHLRGIG
;
A
#
# COMPACT_ATOMS: atom_id res chain seq x y z
N MET A 1 16.29 4.15 -15.62
CA MET A 1 14.92 4.19 -15.09
C MET A 1 14.72 5.48 -14.31
N GLY A 2 13.76 6.30 -14.69
CA GLY A 2 13.46 7.56 -14.02
C GLY A 2 12.66 7.35 -12.73
N ARG A 3 12.47 8.46 -11.97
CA ARG A 3 11.74 8.41 -10.70
C ARG A 3 10.30 7.93 -10.87
N ALA A 4 9.59 8.43 -11.89
CA ALA A 4 8.21 8.02 -12.16
C ALA A 4 8.12 6.54 -12.51
N ASP A 5 9.10 6.01 -13.27
CA ASP A 5 9.14 4.61 -13.64
C ASP A 5 9.39 3.71 -12.44
N VAL A 6 10.25 4.13 -11.51
CA VAL A 6 10.50 3.40 -10.25
C VAL A 6 9.21 3.29 -9.46
N TRP A 7 8.47 4.39 -9.32
CA TRP A 7 7.22 4.40 -8.57
C TRP A 7 6.15 3.52 -9.22
N HIS A 8 5.93 3.66 -10.54
CA HIS A 8 4.95 2.84 -11.27
C HIS A 8 5.29 1.35 -11.23
N THR A 9 6.56 1.01 -11.44
CA THR A 9 7.01 -0.38 -11.39
C THR A 9 6.82 -0.95 -9.98
N GLY A 10 7.16 -0.17 -8.95
CA GLY A 10 6.98 -0.58 -7.56
C GLY A 10 5.52 -0.84 -7.22
N GLU A 11 4.62 0.03 -7.66
CA GLU A 11 3.19 -0.13 -7.41
C GLU A 11 2.62 -1.34 -8.15
N ASP A 12 3.03 -1.56 -9.41
CA ASP A 12 2.62 -2.73 -10.18
C ASP A 12 3.07 -4.03 -9.50
N LEU A 13 4.30 -4.06 -9.01
CA LEU A 13 4.84 -5.22 -8.30
C LEU A 13 4.12 -5.44 -6.97
N ALA A 14 3.78 -4.38 -6.26
CA ALA A 14 3.02 -4.47 -5.02
C ALA A 14 1.62 -5.04 -5.27
N ALA A 15 0.93 -4.55 -6.31
CA ALA A 15 -0.39 -5.07 -6.67
C ALA A 15 -0.32 -6.54 -7.06
N ALA A 16 0.65 -6.93 -7.87
CA ALA A 16 0.86 -8.32 -8.28
C ALA A 16 1.17 -9.21 -7.07
N HIS A 17 1.94 -8.70 -6.11
CA HIS A 17 2.23 -9.41 -4.86
C HIS A 17 0.94 -9.72 -4.10
N LEU A 18 0.05 -8.73 -3.93
CA LEU A 18 -1.21 -8.93 -3.22
C LEU A 18 -2.12 -9.92 -3.95
N GLU A 19 -2.21 -9.82 -5.27
CA GLU A 19 -2.99 -10.75 -6.08
C GLU A 19 -2.43 -12.17 -5.98
N GLY A 20 -1.10 -12.31 -5.92
CA GLY A 20 -0.44 -13.59 -5.70
C GLY A 20 -0.74 -14.21 -4.35
N LEU A 21 -1.09 -13.40 -3.34
CA LEU A 21 -1.56 -13.88 -2.04
C LEU A 21 -3.03 -14.31 -2.06
N GLY A 22 -3.73 -14.12 -3.18
CA GLY A 22 -5.15 -14.38 -3.29
C GLY A 22 -6.02 -13.21 -2.85
N TRP A 23 -5.43 -12.03 -2.63
CA TRP A 23 -6.19 -10.83 -2.27
C TRP A 23 -6.74 -10.17 -3.53
N ARG A 24 -7.83 -9.43 -3.39
CA ARG A 24 -8.42 -8.68 -4.48
C ARG A 24 -8.06 -7.20 -4.36
N VAL A 25 -7.45 -6.65 -5.40
CA VAL A 25 -7.19 -5.21 -5.47
C VAL A 25 -8.48 -4.51 -5.88
N LEU A 26 -9.00 -3.65 -5.00
CA LEU A 26 -10.22 -2.89 -5.26
C LEU A 26 -9.94 -1.61 -6.03
N GLU A 27 -8.91 -0.87 -5.60
CA GLU A 27 -8.57 0.41 -6.19
C GLU A 27 -7.07 0.62 -6.13
N ARG A 28 -6.56 1.31 -7.14
CA ARG A 28 -5.16 1.77 -7.18
C ARG A 28 -5.20 3.28 -7.32
N ASN A 29 -4.29 3.96 -6.61
CA ASN A 29 -4.20 5.42 -6.65
C ASN A 29 -5.54 6.11 -6.35
N TRP A 30 -6.21 5.63 -5.31
CA TRP A 30 -7.43 6.26 -4.86
C TRP A 30 -7.12 7.64 -4.29
N ARG A 31 -7.84 8.65 -4.77
CA ARG A 31 -7.57 10.05 -4.41
C ARG A 31 -8.81 10.75 -3.87
N CYS A 32 -8.57 11.70 -2.95
CA CYS A 32 -9.55 12.64 -2.47
C CYS A 32 -8.87 13.99 -2.24
N ALA A 33 -9.60 14.98 -1.76
CA ALA A 33 -9.07 16.32 -1.50
C ALA A 33 -7.89 16.29 -0.50
N ASP A 34 -7.88 15.32 0.42
CA ASP A 34 -6.89 15.24 1.49
C ASP A 34 -5.64 14.43 1.13
N GLY A 35 -5.62 13.74 0.00
CA GLY A 35 -4.47 12.94 -0.42
C GLY A 35 -4.86 11.68 -1.16
N GLU A 36 -3.95 10.69 -1.18
CA GLU A 36 -4.19 9.43 -1.90
C GLU A 36 -3.76 8.21 -1.09
N VAL A 37 -4.37 7.06 -1.43
CA VAL A 37 -3.97 5.73 -0.96
C VAL A 37 -3.49 4.95 -2.17
N ASP A 38 -2.30 4.37 -2.07
CA ASP A 38 -1.68 3.70 -3.22
C ASP A 38 -2.47 2.48 -3.68
N ILE A 39 -2.86 1.62 -2.75
CA ILE A 39 -3.66 0.42 -3.05
C ILE A 39 -4.68 0.20 -1.94
N VAL A 40 -5.92 -0.09 -2.34
CA VAL A 40 -6.97 -0.60 -1.44
C VAL A 40 -7.27 -2.02 -1.90
N ALA A 41 -7.13 -2.98 -1.00
CA ALA A 41 -7.30 -4.39 -1.33
C ALA A 41 -8.18 -5.10 -0.30
N VAL A 42 -8.69 -6.27 -0.65
CA VAL A 42 -9.43 -7.14 0.28
C VAL A 42 -8.64 -8.42 0.50
N GLN A 43 -8.26 -8.65 1.75
CA GLN A 43 -7.75 -9.94 2.20
C GLN A 43 -8.95 -10.83 2.52
N PRO A 44 -9.08 -11.98 1.83
CA PRO A 44 -10.21 -12.86 2.07
C PRO A 44 -10.19 -13.44 3.48
N GLY A 45 -11.37 -13.70 4.01
CA GLY A 45 -11.51 -14.25 5.36
C GLY A 45 -12.94 -14.10 5.85
N SER A 46 -13.15 -14.48 7.08
CA SER A 46 -14.45 -14.45 7.73
C SER A 46 -14.34 -13.72 9.07
N PRO A 47 -14.50 -12.40 9.10
CA PRO A 47 -14.84 -11.51 7.98
C PRO A 47 -13.62 -11.16 7.11
N PRO A 48 -13.84 -10.69 5.87
CA PRO A 48 -12.75 -10.16 5.07
C PRO A 48 -12.22 -8.86 5.64
N VAL A 49 -10.95 -8.56 5.36
CA VAL A 49 -10.29 -7.35 5.83
C VAL A 49 -10.04 -6.43 4.64
N VAL A 50 -10.47 -5.17 4.73
CA VAL A 50 -10.08 -4.16 3.76
C VAL A 50 -8.74 -3.57 4.20
N VAL A 51 -7.75 -3.68 3.32
CA VAL A 51 -6.36 -3.32 3.62
C VAL A 51 -5.97 -2.10 2.78
N PHE A 52 -5.49 -1.09 3.47
CA PHE A 52 -5.02 0.16 2.85
C PHE A 52 -3.50 0.13 2.86
N CYS A 53 -2.91 0.10 1.67
CA CYS A 53 -1.48 -0.11 1.52
C CYS A 53 -0.77 1.16 1.07
N GLU A 54 0.29 1.50 1.80
CA GLU A 54 1.28 2.49 1.37
C GLU A 54 2.43 1.75 0.70
N VAL A 55 2.74 2.14 -0.52
CA VAL A 55 3.81 1.51 -1.31
C VAL A 55 5.01 2.44 -1.37
N LYS A 56 6.19 1.91 -1.07
CA LYS A 56 7.46 2.61 -1.21
C LYS A 56 8.39 1.79 -2.08
N ALA A 57 8.90 2.42 -3.15
CA ALA A 57 9.82 1.78 -4.07
C ALA A 57 11.16 2.52 -4.08
N ARG A 58 12.25 1.76 -4.11
CA ARG A 58 13.61 2.28 -4.17
C ARG A 58 14.46 1.41 -5.08
N ARG A 59 15.49 2.01 -5.68
CA ARG A 59 16.48 1.27 -6.49
C ARG A 59 17.63 0.73 -5.65
N SER A 60 17.83 1.27 -4.46
CA SER A 60 18.90 0.86 -3.57
C SER A 60 18.52 1.08 -2.12
N THR A 61 19.33 0.54 -1.20
CA THR A 61 19.17 0.73 0.24
C THR A 61 20.09 1.82 0.79
N ALA A 62 20.63 2.70 -0.08
CA ALA A 62 21.55 3.74 0.32
C ALA A 62 21.00 4.67 1.42
N PHE A 63 19.66 4.85 1.46
CA PHE A 63 18.97 5.65 2.45
C PHE A 63 18.02 4.81 3.32
N GLY A 64 18.37 3.54 3.56
CA GLY A 64 17.57 2.60 4.33
C GLY A 64 16.66 1.72 3.47
N GLN A 65 15.92 0.85 4.12
CA GLN A 65 14.93 0.00 3.45
C GLN A 65 13.73 0.84 3.01
N PRO A 66 13.06 0.48 1.89
CA PRO A 66 11.89 1.24 1.41
C PRO A 66 10.83 1.51 2.48
N VAL A 67 10.47 0.51 3.29
CA VAL A 67 9.43 0.65 4.32
C VAL A 67 9.81 1.63 5.44
N GLU A 68 11.09 1.91 5.63
CA GLU A 68 11.55 2.87 6.64
C GLU A 68 11.17 4.32 6.27
N ALA A 69 10.79 4.56 5.02
CA ALA A 69 10.33 5.88 4.59
C ALA A 69 8.94 6.24 5.13
N ILE A 70 8.23 5.28 5.74
CA ILE A 70 6.89 5.50 6.27
C ILE A 70 7.00 6.05 7.69
N THR A 71 6.62 7.31 7.87
CA THR A 71 6.74 8.04 9.14
C THR A 71 5.43 8.05 9.92
N ALA A 72 5.51 8.45 11.19
CA ALA A 72 4.31 8.64 12.02
C ALA A 72 3.35 9.66 11.41
N VAL A 73 3.87 10.71 10.78
CA VAL A 73 3.05 11.73 10.09
C VAL A 73 2.29 11.10 8.93
N LYS A 74 2.95 10.27 8.13
CA LYS A 74 2.31 9.55 7.02
C LYS A 74 1.26 8.57 7.51
N LEU A 75 1.51 7.87 8.62
CA LEU A 75 0.52 6.97 9.20
C LEU A 75 -0.73 7.70 9.67
N ALA A 76 -0.56 8.84 10.33
CA ALA A 76 -1.69 9.66 10.77
C ALA A 76 -2.51 10.12 9.57
N LYS A 77 -1.84 10.54 8.50
CA LYS A 77 -2.49 10.93 7.26
C LYS A 77 -3.26 9.78 6.63
N LEU A 78 -2.66 8.60 6.59
CA LEU A 78 -3.28 7.41 6.03
C LEU A 78 -4.56 7.04 6.81
N ARG A 79 -4.54 7.14 8.15
CA ARG A 79 -5.73 6.91 8.97
C ARG A 79 -6.87 7.87 8.62
N GLN A 80 -6.56 9.14 8.35
CA GLN A 80 -7.57 10.12 7.90
C GLN A 80 -8.17 9.71 6.56
N LEU A 81 -7.32 9.29 5.62
CA LEU A 81 -7.76 8.86 4.29
C LEU A 81 -8.66 7.63 4.36
N VAL A 82 -8.37 6.70 5.26
CA VAL A 82 -9.21 5.53 5.50
C VAL A 82 -10.62 5.96 5.90
N GLN A 83 -10.75 6.93 6.79
CA GLN A 83 -12.06 7.43 7.23
C GLN A 83 -12.85 8.03 6.06
N VAL A 84 -12.19 8.80 5.19
CA VAL A 84 -12.84 9.37 4.01
C VAL A 84 -13.32 8.25 3.07
N TRP A 85 -12.49 7.25 2.82
CA TRP A 85 -12.85 6.12 1.97
C TRP A 85 -14.05 5.36 2.53
N LEU A 86 -14.05 5.09 3.84
CA LEU A 86 -15.15 4.39 4.50
C LEU A 86 -16.47 5.14 4.39
N GLN A 87 -16.43 6.47 4.48
CA GLN A 87 -17.62 7.31 4.30
C GLN A 87 -18.13 7.23 2.87
N GLN A 88 -17.22 7.23 1.89
CA GLN A 88 -17.60 7.19 0.48
C GLN A 88 -18.18 5.84 0.06
N VAL A 89 -17.68 4.75 0.61
CA VAL A 89 -18.17 3.42 0.24
C VAL A 89 -19.62 3.19 0.69
N GLY A 90 -20.07 3.88 1.73
CA GLY A 90 -21.46 3.93 2.14
C GLY A 90 -22.08 2.63 2.62
N ARG A 91 -21.25 1.65 3.02
CA ARG A 91 -21.71 0.37 3.55
C ARG A 91 -20.78 -0.08 4.68
N PRO A 92 -21.25 -0.96 5.59
CA PRO A 92 -20.41 -1.44 6.67
C PRO A 92 -19.18 -2.19 6.16
N VAL A 93 -18.03 -1.87 6.76
CA VAL A 93 -16.77 -2.59 6.53
C VAL A 93 -16.32 -3.10 7.89
N PRO A 94 -16.43 -4.40 8.15
CA PRO A 94 -16.22 -4.93 9.52
C PRO A 94 -14.77 -4.85 9.99
N CYS A 95 -13.81 -4.98 9.08
CA CYS A 95 -12.39 -4.97 9.46
C CYS A 95 -11.58 -4.16 8.47
N VAL A 96 -10.70 -3.30 8.99
CA VAL A 96 -9.74 -2.53 8.20
C VAL A 96 -8.34 -2.73 8.78
N ARG A 97 -7.33 -2.62 7.92
CA ARG A 97 -5.93 -2.69 8.35
C ARG A 97 -5.08 -1.81 7.46
N LEU A 98 -4.02 -1.23 8.04
CA LEU A 98 -3.02 -0.46 7.31
C LEU A 98 -1.77 -1.32 7.13
N ASP A 99 -1.33 -1.47 5.88
CA ASP A 99 -0.13 -2.22 5.55
C ASP A 99 0.88 -1.33 4.81
N ALA A 100 2.14 -1.70 4.89
CA ALA A 100 3.20 -1.08 4.12
C ALA A 100 3.83 -2.11 3.19
N ILE A 101 4.07 -1.73 1.95
CA ILE A 101 4.75 -2.60 0.99
C ILE A 101 5.97 -1.87 0.46
N GLY A 102 7.15 -2.36 0.84
CA GLY A 102 8.41 -1.88 0.32
C GLY A 102 8.82 -2.72 -0.88
N VAL A 103 9.23 -2.04 -1.96
CA VAL A 103 9.71 -2.69 -3.16
C VAL A 103 11.11 -2.19 -3.44
N LEU A 104 12.09 -3.10 -3.38
CA LEU A 104 13.46 -2.81 -3.73
C LEU A 104 13.70 -3.37 -5.14
N LEU A 105 13.99 -2.47 -6.09
CA LEU A 105 14.28 -2.83 -7.47
C LEU A 105 15.76 -3.20 -7.61
N HIS A 106 16.12 -4.36 -7.09
CA HIS A 106 17.49 -4.86 -7.11
C HIS A 106 17.86 -5.35 -8.52
N PRO A 107 19.13 -5.20 -8.98
CA PRO A 107 19.54 -5.70 -10.29
C PRO A 107 19.29 -7.20 -10.51
N SER A 108 19.32 -8.01 -9.46
CA SER A 108 19.04 -9.45 -9.55
C SER A 108 17.55 -9.79 -9.47
N GLY A 109 16.68 -8.78 -9.41
CA GLY A 109 15.23 -8.94 -9.34
C GLY A 109 14.63 -8.18 -8.17
N PRO A 110 13.33 -7.86 -8.25
CA PRO A 110 12.66 -7.08 -7.20
C PRO A 110 12.54 -7.88 -5.90
N ARG A 111 12.61 -7.17 -4.78
CA ARG A 111 12.41 -7.72 -3.44
C ARG A 111 11.26 -7.00 -2.78
N ILE A 112 10.31 -7.75 -2.26
CA ILE A 112 9.12 -7.22 -1.61
C ILE A 112 9.24 -7.42 -0.11
N ASN A 113 8.99 -6.34 0.65
CA ASN A 113 8.86 -6.39 2.10
C ASN A 113 7.47 -5.91 2.46
N HIS A 114 6.60 -6.82 2.88
CA HIS A 114 5.21 -6.52 3.20
C HIS A 114 5.03 -6.53 4.71
N LEU A 115 4.78 -5.37 5.30
CA LEU A 115 4.52 -5.21 6.73
C LEU A 115 3.02 -5.07 6.94
N ARG A 116 2.41 -6.01 7.63
CA ARG A 116 0.98 -5.99 7.95
C ARG A 116 0.75 -5.30 9.29
N GLY A 117 -0.27 -4.45 9.33
CA GLY A 117 -0.68 -3.82 10.58
C GLY A 117 0.30 -2.78 11.09
N ILE A 118 0.57 -1.76 10.30
CA ILE A 118 1.56 -0.72 10.64
C ILE A 118 1.01 0.42 11.49
N GLY A 119 -0.29 0.43 11.76
CA GLY A 119 -0.83 1.55 12.52
C GLY A 119 -2.17 1.35 13.16
#